data_49f0bd7215d483961d599c583c0f9014
#
_entry.id   49f0bd7215d483961d599c583c0f9014
#
_cell.length_a   1.000
_cell.length_b   1.000
_cell.length_c   1.000
_cell.angle_alpha   90.00
_cell.angle_beta   90.00
_cell.angle_gamma   90.00
#
_symmetry.space_group_name_H-M   'P 1'
#
loop_
_entity.id
_entity.type
_entity.pdbx_description
1 polymer ?
#
loop_
_entity_poly.entity_id
_entity_poly.type
_entity_poly.pdbx_seq_one_letter_code
_entity_poly.pdbx_strand_id
1 'polypeptide(L)'
;VIIAIDYETKDSNGASFQYFRRDFDIFSLSCCWRDPKTNEPTFWFSNDRSRIAQKLASLAREGHQIVAHNLPYEMGCTKKVYKHIKLNWYADTMRLTQL
;
A
#
# COMPACT_ATOMS: atom_id res chain seq x y z
N VAL A 1 14.29 -5.24 2.47
CA VAL A 1 13.71 -5.27 1.11
C VAL A 1 12.83 -4.05 0.90
N ILE A 2 12.90 -3.47 -0.29
CA ILE A 2 12.02 -2.38 -0.70
C ILE A 2 10.80 -2.98 -1.37
N ILE A 3 9.62 -2.62 -0.89
CA ILE A 3 8.35 -3.15 -1.38
C ILE A 3 7.50 -2.00 -1.90
N ALA A 4 7.10 -2.10 -3.16
CA ALA A 4 6.17 -1.16 -3.77
C ALA A 4 4.74 -1.63 -3.48
N ILE A 5 3.89 -0.73 -3.03
CA ILE A 5 2.48 -1.05 -2.80
C ILE A 5 1.58 -0.16 -3.64
N ASP A 6 0.40 -0.69 -3.95
CA ASP A 6 -0.65 0.03 -4.65
C ASP A 6 -2.01 -0.45 -4.15
N TYR A 7 -2.85 0.51 -3.77
CA TYR A 7 -4.22 0.24 -3.34
C TYR A 7 -5.21 0.52 -4.46
N GLU A 8 -6.24 -0.30 -4.57
CA GLU A 8 -7.47 0.06 -5.27
C GLU A 8 -8.51 0.44 -4.22
N THR A 9 -9.18 1.56 -4.43
CA THR A 9 -10.03 2.20 -3.43
C THR A 9 -11.41 2.50 -3.98
N LYS A 10 -12.40 2.58 -3.09
CA LYS A 10 -13.78 2.81 -3.45
C LYS A 10 -14.53 3.54 -2.34
N ASP A 11 -15.69 4.10 -2.70
CA ASP A 11 -16.71 4.57 -1.77
C ASP A 11 -18.07 4.05 -2.26
N SER A 12 -19.15 4.57 -1.73
CA SER A 12 -20.50 4.12 -2.11
C SER A 12 -20.85 4.39 -3.58
N ASN A 13 -20.11 5.25 -4.25
CA ASN A 13 -20.31 5.60 -5.66
C ASN A 13 -19.38 4.84 -6.62
N GLY A 14 -18.57 3.90 -6.10
CA GLY A 14 -17.62 3.12 -6.90
C GLY A 14 -16.18 3.51 -6.62
N ALA A 15 -15.30 3.42 -7.63
CA ALA A 15 -13.89 3.78 -7.49
C ALA A 15 -13.74 5.22 -7.02
N SER A 16 -12.87 5.44 -6.03
CA SER A 16 -12.73 6.76 -5.41
C SER A 16 -11.30 7.01 -4.95
N PHE A 17 -10.89 8.27 -5.03
CA PHE A 17 -9.62 8.77 -4.49
C PHE A 17 -9.85 9.66 -3.26
N GLN A 18 -11.09 9.74 -2.76
CA GLN A 18 -11.48 10.65 -1.68
C GLN A 18 -11.41 9.94 -0.32
N TYR A 19 -10.20 9.67 0.17
CA TYR A 19 -10.00 8.92 1.40
C TYR A 19 -10.58 9.60 2.65
N PHE A 20 -10.94 10.87 2.56
CA PHE A 20 -11.57 11.61 3.67
C PHE A 20 -13.07 11.31 3.83
N ARG A 21 -13.69 10.61 2.90
CA ARG A 21 -15.11 10.26 2.98
C ARG A 21 -15.33 9.11 3.97
N ARG A 22 -16.48 9.11 4.65
CA ARG A 22 -16.81 8.09 5.64
C ARG A 22 -16.89 6.69 5.04
N ASP A 23 -17.42 6.60 3.82
CA ASP A 23 -17.66 5.33 3.12
C ASP A 23 -16.49 4.89 2.25
N PHE A 24 -15.37 5.59 2.36
CA PHE A 24 -14.15 5.22 1.65
C PHE A 24 -13.55 3.93 2.20
N ASP A 25 -13.13 3.05 1.32
CA ASP A 25 -12.49 1.80 1.71
C ASP A 25 -11.44 1.39 0.69
N ILE A 26 -10.52 0.55 1.14
CA ILE A 26 -9.52 -0.10 0.32
C ILE A 26 -10.07 -1.48 -0.03
N PHE A 27 -10.24 -1.79 -1.32
CA PHE A 27 -10.77 -3.11 -1.69
C PHE A 27 -9.71 -4.05 -2.25
N SER A 28 -8.52 -3.57 -2.61
CA SER A 28 -7.43 -4.46 -2.99
C SER A 28 -6.08 -3.85 -2.66
N LEU A 29 -5.08 -4.72 -2.50
CA LEU A 29 -3.69 -4.35 -2.29
C LEU A 29 -2.82 -5.18 -3.22
N SER A 30 -1.95 -4.51 -3.94
CA SER A 30 -0.88 -5.12 -4.74
C SER A 30 0.46 -4.78 -4.11
N CYS A 31 1.34 -5.76 -4.03
CA CYS A 31 2.71 -5.57 -3.57
C CYS A 31 3.67 -6.12 -4.62
N CYS A 32 4.79 -5.45 -4.80
CA CYS A 32 5.82 -5.90 -5.73
C CYS A 32 7.19 -5.64 -5.09
N TRP A 33 8.06 -6.64 -5.19
CA TRP A 33 9.43 -6.50 -4.70
C TRP A 33 10.33 -7.41 -5.52
N ARG A 34 11.62 -7.24 -5.34
CA ARG A 34 12.60 -8.12 -5.97
C ARG A 34 13.11 -9.10 -4.92
N ASP A 35 13.00 -10.39 -5.21
CA ASP A 35 13.44 -11.43 -4.30
C ASP A 35 14.96 -11.31 -4.08
N PRO A 36 15.42 -11.17 -2.82
CA PRO A 36 16.86 -10.96 -2.57
C PRO A 36 17.73 -12.14 -2.94
N LYS A 37 17.18 -13.36 -3.04
CA LYS A 37 17.95 -14.57 -3.37
C LYS A 37 18.06 -14.77 -4.89
N THR A 38 16.97 -14.55 -5.62
CA THR A 38 16.93 -14.86 -7.05
C THR A 38 17.03 -13.62 -7.93
N ASN A 39 16.84 -12.44 -7.34
CA ASN A 39 16.76 -11.16 -8.04
C ASN A 39 15.59 -11.08 -9.03
N GLU A 40 14.61 -11.97 -8.88
CA GLU A 40 13.42 -12.00 -9.72
C GLU A 40 12.31 -11.11 -9.13
N PRO A 41 11.50 -10.45 -9.98
CA PRO A 41 10.35 -9.71 -9.48
C PRO A 41 9.32 -10.67 -8.90
N THR A 42 8.80 -10.31 -7.73
CA THR A 42 7.82 -11.10 -6.99
C THR A 42 6.61 -10.22 -6.72
N PHE A 43 5.42 -10.82 -6.84
CA PHE A 43 4.15 -10.11 -6.72
C PHE A 43 3.26 -10.77 -5.69
N TRP A 44 2.48 -9.95 -5.02
CA TRP A 44 1.44 -10.40 -4.12
C TRP A 44 0.22 -9.53 -4.32
N PHE A 45 -0.96 -10.13 -4.31
CA PHE A 45 -2.22 -9.42 -4.49
C PHE A 45 -3.31 -10.05 -3.64
N SER A 46 -4.18 -9.21 -3.09
CA SER A 46 -5.41 -9.69 -2.45
C SER A 46 -6.50 -8.63 -2.49
N ASN A 47 -7.74 -9.08 -2.60
CA ASN A 47 -8.93 -8.26 -2.40
C ASN A 47 -9.70 -8.70 -1.14
N ASP A 48 -9.09 -9.55 -0.31
CA ASP A 48 -9.65 -9.99 0.96
C ASP A 48 -9.17 -9.08 2.08
N ARG A 49 -10.09 -8.42 2.77
CA ARG A 49 -9.79 -7.43 3.80
C ARG A 49 -8.90 -8.00 4.91
N SER A 50 -9.19 -9.22 5.33
CA SER A 50 -8.42 -9.89 6.38
C SER A 50 -6.98 -10.17 5.94
N ARG A 51 -6.81 -10.63 4.71
CA ARG A 51 -5.48 -10.91 4.15
C ARG A 51 -4.68 -9.63 3.92
N ILE A 52 -5.35 -8.57 3.49
CA ILE A 52 -4.71 -7.26 3.33
C ILE A 52 -4.19 -6.77 4.68
N ALA A 53 -5.02 -6.82 5.72
CA ALA A 53 -4.64 -6.40 7.06
C ALA A 53 -3.44 -7.20 7.58
N GLN A 54 -3.45 -8.52 7.39
CA GLN A 54 -2.36 -9.40 7.79
C GLN A 54 -1.06 -9.07 7.05
N LYS A 55 -1.17 -8.82 5.74
CA LYS A 55 -0.01 -8.47 4.93
C LYS A 55 0.61 -7.16 5.36
N LEU A 56 -0.20 -6.13 5.56
CA LEU A 56 0.28 -4.82 6.01
C LEU A 56 0.93 -4.92 7.40
N ALA A 57 0.31 -5.67 8.31
CA ALA A 57 0.88 -5.88 9.65
C ALA A 57 2.23 -6.58 9.57
N SER A 58 2.37 -7.58 8.69
CA SER A 58 3.61 -8.29 8.45
C SER A 58 4.69 -7.36 7.91
N LEU A 59 4.37 -6.54 6.92
CA LEU A 59 5.30 -5.57 6.34
C LEU A 59 5.79 -4.58 7.40
N ALA A 60 4.89 -4.11 8.26
CA ALA A 60 5.24 -3.19 9.33
C ALA A 60 6.14 -3.85 10.37
N ARG A 61 5.79 -5.06 10.80
CA ARG A 61 6.55 -5.80 11.82
C ARG A 61 7.96 -6.14 11.34
N GLU A 62 8.09 -6.50 10.08
CA GLU A 62 9.38 -6.87 9.49
C GLU A 62 10.22 -5.66 9.09
N GLY A 63 9.64 -4.46 9.13
CA GLY A 63 10.36 -3.21 8.87
C GLY A 63 10.78 -3.01 7.43
N HIS A 64 10.09 -3.63 6.48
CA HIS A 64 10.37 -3.41 5.06
C HIS A 64 10.17 -1.96 4.67
N GLN A 65 11.02 -1.46 3.79
CA GLN A 65 10.89 -0.10 3.25
C GLN A 65 9.78 -0.09 2.22
N ILE A 66 8.81 0.80 2.41
CA ILE A 66 7.61 0.87 1.57
C ILE A 66 7.72 2.06 0.62
N VAL A 67 7.51 1.81 -0.66
CA VAL A 67 7.44 2.86 -1.68
C VAL A 67 6.07 2.82 -2.36
N ALA A 68 5.64 3.98 -2.85
CA ALA A 68 4.38 4.10 -3.56
C ALA A 68 4.51 5.20 -4.61
N HIS A 69 3.72 5.13 -5.69
CA HIS A 69 3.79 6.11 -6.75
C HIS A 69 3.16 7.45 -6.35
N ASN A 70 2.21 7.44 -5.43
CA ASN A 70 1.66 8.67 -4.83
C ASN A 70 1.65 8.48 -3.32
N LEU A 71 2.82 8.68 -2.70
CA LEU A 71 3.02 8.36 -1.29
C LEU A 71 2.04 9.06 -0.35
N PRO A 72 1.77 10.38 -0.49
CA PRO A 72 0.79 11.03 0.40
C PRO A 72 -0.59 10.38 0.34
N TYR A 73 -1.02 9.95 -0.84
CA TYR A 73 -2.31 9.27 -1.02
C TYR A 73 -2.30 7.91 -0.32
N GLU A 74 -1.25 7.10 -0.55
CA GLU A 74 -1.15 5.77 0.05
C GLU A 74 -1.06 5.86 1.58
N MET A 75 -0.32 6.83 2.10
CA MET A 75 -0.24 7.09 3.54
C MET A 75 -1.60 7.47 4.11
N GLY A 76 -2.34 8.34 3.41
CA GLY A 76 -3.69 8.75 3.81
C GLY A 76 -4.66 7.59 3.84
N CYS A 77 -4.62 6.74 2.81
CA CYS A 77 -5.46 5.53 2.74
C CYS A 77 -5.17 4.59 3.90
N THR A 78 -3.91 4.30 4.16
CA THR A 78 -3.51 3.40 5.24
C THR A 78 -3.96 3.95 6.60
N LYS A 79 -3.75 5.24 6.83
CA LYS A 79 -4.12 5.90 8.07
C LYS A 79 -5.65 5.88 8.28
N LYS A 80 -6.41 5.99 7.21
CA LYS A 80 -7.88 5.99 7.27
C LYS A 80 -8.43 4.60 7.58
N VAL A 81 -7.95 3.58 6.89
CA VAL A 81 -8.55 2.24 6.93
C VAL A 81 -7.82 1.32 7.92
N TYR A 82 -6.50 1.42 8.01
CA TYR A 82 -5.66 0.56 8.84
C TYR A 82 -4.82 1.41 9.80
N LYS A 83 -5.48 2.28 10.56
CA LYS A 83 -4.85 3.32 11.38
C LYS A 83 -3.89 2.82 12.46
N HIS A 84 -3.98 1.54 12.85
CA HIS A 84 -3.08 0.94 13.83
C HIS A 84 -1.79 0.42 13.21
N ILE A 85 -1.70 0.38 11.90
CA ILE A 85 -0.54 -0.17 11.19
C ILE A 85 0.40 0.96 10.82
N LYS A 86 1.67 0.85 11.26
CA LYS A 86 2.71 1.86 11.01
C LYS A 86 3.71 1.29 10.02
N LEU A 87 3.52 1.58 8.74
CA LEU A 87 4.45 1.17 7.69
C LEU A 87 5.69 2.06 7.69
N ASN A 88 6.81 1.50 7.26
CA ASN A 88 8.06 2.24 7.11
C ASN A 88 8.09 2.89 5.72
N TRP A 89 7.45 4.05 5.60
CA TRP A 89 7.36 4.79 4.34
C TRP A 89 8.74 5.32 3.95
N TYR A 90 9.19 4.99 2.75
CA TYR A 90 10.55 5.27 2.32
C TYR A 90 10.64 6.32 1.21
N ALA A 91 9.91 6.13 0.10
CA ALA A 91 10.03 7.02 -1.04
C ALA A 91 8.74 7.09 -1.85
N ASP A 92 8.53 8.26 -2.47
CA ASP A 92 7.46 8.53 -3.41
C ASP A 92 8.04 8.46 -4.82
N THR A 93 7.72 7.41 -5.58
CA THR A 93 8.28 7.23 -6.92
C THR A 93 7.77 8.27 -7.90
N MET A 94 6.58 8.83 -7.68
CA MET A 94 6.07 9.92 -8.52
C MET A 94 6.95 11.17 -8.38
N ARG A 95 7.38 11.51 -7.17
CA ARG A 95 8.28 12.65 -6.95
C ARG A 95 9.66 12.41 -7.55
N LEU A 96 10.15 11.17 -7.47
CA LEU A 96 11.43 10.82 -8.07
C LEU A 96 11.43 10.99 -9.59
N THR A 97 10.30 10.71 -10.25
CA THR A 97 10.19 10.86 -11.71
C THR A 97 10.05 12.31 -12.13
N GLN A 98 9.75 13.23 -11.23
CA GLN A 98 9.63 14.66 -11.50
C GLN A 98 10.95 15.42 -11.33
N LEU A 99 11.95 14.74 -10.84
CA LEU A 99 13.29 15.30 -10.71
C LEU A 99 14.05 15.21 -12.02
#